data_adec86426a7073794d8ebf5515798868
#
_entry.id   adec86426a7073794d8ebf5515798868
#
_cell.length_a   1.000
_cell.length_b   1.000
_cell.length_c   1.000
_cell.angle_alpha   90.00
_cell.angle_beta   90.00
_cell.angle_gamma   90.00
#
_symmetry.space_group_name_H-M   'P 1'
#
loop_
_entity.id
_entity.type
_entity.pdbx_description
1 polymer ?
#
loop_
_entity_poly.entity_id
_entity_poly.type
_entity_poly.pdbx_seq_one_letter_code
_entity_poly.pdbx_strand_id
1 'polypeptide(L)'
;MVKQTLESFLDFSSQLTRLLEARDEVIGLVFVGSSAATHRVDEWSDHDFFVVTKPGVAESFRKDLSWLPDSGQIVLSPRETAHGLKVLYANGHVLEFAVFEDSELEMAGVNSYAVTLDRTNITERMAVIA
;
A
#
# COMPACT_ATOMS: atom_id res chain seq x y z
N MET A 1 9.24 -13.37 16.49
CA MET A 1 8.47 -12.96 15.31
C MET A 1 7.32 -13.95 15.08
N VAL A 2 6.12 -13.44 14.91
CA VAL A 2 4.96 -14.27 14.65
C VAL A 2 4.87 -14.57 13.15
N LYS A 3 4.66 -15.84 12.79
CA LYS A 3 4.49 -16.22 11.38
C LYS A 3 3.17 -15.67 10.85
N GLN A 4 3.22 -15.12 9.66
CA GLN A 4 2.06 -14.61 8.98
C GLN A 4 1.28 -15.75 8.32
N THR A 5 -0.04 -15.78 8.50
CA THR A 5 -0.92 -16.72 7.81
C THR A 5 -1.56 -16.01 6.61
N LEU A 6 -2.11 -16.78 5.66
CA LEU A 6 -2.87 -16.20 4.56
C LEU A 6 -4.04 -15.37 5.09
N GLU A 7 -4.73 -15.86 6.11
CA GLU A 7 -5.87 -15.17 6.73
C GLU A 7 -5.45 -13.82 7.30
N SER A 8 -4.35 -13.76 8.08
CA SER A 8 -3.88 -12.51 8.65
C SER A 8 -3.37 -11.55 7.58
N PHE A 9 -2.76 -12.08 6.51
CA PHE A 9 -2.31 -11.29 5.37
C PHE A 9 -3.49 -10.62 4.67
N LEU A 10 -4.55 -11.38 4.38
CA LEU A 10 -5.75 -10.86 3.72
C LEU A 10 -6.52 -9.90 4.63
N ASP A 11 -6.54 -10.16 5.94
CA ASP A 11 -7.13 -9.26 6.93
C ASP A 11 -6.45 -7.89 6.91
N PHE A 12 -5.12 -7.87 6.87
CA PHE A 12 -4.38 -6.61 6.80
C PHE A 12 -4.75 -5.84 5.54
N SER A 13 -4.78 -6.52 4.39
CA SER A 13 -5.15 -5.90 3.11
C SER A 13 -6.56 -5.30 3.17
N SER A 14 -7.51 -6.00 3.78
CA SER A 14 -8.89 -5.52 3.94
C SER A 14 -8.98 -4.33 4.88
N GLN A 15 -8.26 -4.36 6.00
CA GLN A 15 -8.23 -3.25 6.95
C GLN A 15 -7.63 -2.00 6.31
N LEU A 16 -6.52 -2.16 5.59
CA LEU A 16 -5.88 -1.05 4.89
C LEU A 16 -6.85 -0.41 3.89
N THR A 17 -7.54 -1.24 3.10
CA THR A 17 -8.51 -0.74 2.13
C THR A 17 -9.62 0.06 2.81
N ARG A 18 -10.18 -0.46 3.91
CA ARG A 18 -11.24 0.23 4.66
C ARG A 18 -10.77 1.56 5.26
N LEU A 19 -9.56 1.59 5.81
CA LEU A 19 -9.02 2.82 6.40
C LEU A 19 -8.80 3.89 5.34
N LEU A 20 -8.34 3.51 4.17
CA LEU A 20 -8.13 4.46 3.07
C LEU A 20 -9.45 4.89 2.42
N GLU A 21 -10.44 4.01 2.36
CA GLU A 21 -11.78 4.39 1.88
C GLU A 21 -12.40 5.51 2.71
N ALA A 22 -12.07 5.58 3.99
CA ALA A 22 -12.56 6.62 4.89
C ALA A 22 -11.89 7.97 4.65
N ARG A 23 -10.87 8.05 3.81
CA ARG A 23 -10.11 9.27 3.52
C ARG A 23 -10.48 9.80 2.14
N ASP A 24 -11.08 10.98 2.08
CA ASP A 24 -11.52 11.59 0.81
C ASP A 24 -10.34 11.96 -0.11
N GLU A 25 -9.16 12.18 0.47
CA GLU A 25 -7.95 12.53 -0.28
C GLU A 25 -7.37 11.35 -1.08
N VAL A 26 -7.75 10.12 -0.75
CA VAL A 26 -7.26 8.92 -1.42
C VAL A 26 -8.15 8.60 -2.62
N ILE A 27 -7.54 8.45 -3.79
CA ILE A 27 -8.27 8.10 -5.01
C ILE A 27 -8.00 6.68 -5.48
N GLY A 28 -6.97 6.03 -4.94
CA GLY A 28 -6.68 4.65 -5.31
C GLY A 28 -5.76 3.93 -4.32
N LEU A 29 -5.90 2.62 -4.30
CA LEU A 29 -5.00 1.70 -3.58
C LEU A 29 -4.71 0.54 -4.50
N VAL A 30 -3.43 0.28 -4.75
CA VAL A 30 -2.98 -0.75 -5.67
C VAL A 30 -2.00 -1.66 -4.95
N PHE A 31 -2.33 -2.94 -4.82
CA PHE A 31 -1.41 -3.94 -4.31
C PHE A 31 -0.54 -4.48 -5.44
N VAL A 32 0.72 -4.79 -5.12
CA VAL A 32 1.70 -5.29 -6.09
C VAL A 32 2.43 -6.49 -5.51
N GLY A 33 3.22 -7.19 -6.32
CA GLY A 33 3.96 -8.36 -5.87
C GLY A 33 3.04 -9.47 -5.35
N SER A 34 3.45 -10.16 -4.28
CA SER A 34 2.67 -11.23 -3.67
C SER A 34 1.37 -10.74 -3.03
N SER A 35 1.29 -9.46 -2.64
CA SER A 35 0.05 -8.89 -2.12
C SER A 35 -1.02 -8.71 -3.20
N ALA A 36 -0.63 -8.68 -4.48
CA ALA A 36 -1.56 -8.66 -5.61
C ALA A 36 -1.97 -10.07 -6.07
N ALA A 37 -1.13 -11.08 -5.79
CA ALA A 37 -1.32 -12.45 -6.26
C ALA A 37 -1.32 -13.40 -5.06
N THR A 38 -2.48 -13.55 -4.43
CA THR A 38 -2.62 -14.25 -3.15
C THR A 38 -2.17 -15.70 -3.19
N HIS A 39 -2.15 -16.34 -4.35
CA HIS A 39 -1.64 -17.71 -4.49
C HIS A 39 -0.13 -17.83 -4.26
N ARG A 40 0.59 -16.69 -4.23
CA ARG A 40 2.03 -16.66 -3.96
C ARG A 40 2.33 -16.22 -2.51
N VAL A 41 1.30 -16.01 -1.68
CA VAL A 41 1.49 -15.60 -0.29
C VAL A 41 1.99 -16.79 0.52
N ASP A 42 3.03 -16.56 1.33
CA ASP A 42 3.55 -17.49 2.31
C ASP A 42 3.80 -16.77 3.64
N GLU A 43 4.35 -17.47 4.63
CA GLU A 43 4.58 -16.90 5.97
C GLU A 43 5.61 -15.77 6.00
N TRP A 44 6.33 -15.57 4.91
CA TRP A 44 7.38 -14.54 4.79
C TRP A 44 7.01 -13.40 3.84
N SER A 45 5.80 -13.43 3.29
CA SER A 45 5.36 -12.41 2.34
C SER A 45 5.18 -11.06 3.02
N ASP A 46 5.71 -10.02 2.37
CA ASP A 46 5.51 -8.63 2.78
C ASP A 46 4.32 -8.04 2.03
N HIS A 47 3.74 -6.98 2.57
CA HIS A 47 2.74 -6.21 1.82
C HIS A 47 3.45 -5.14 1.00
N ASP A 48 3.26 -5.21 -0.31
CA ASP A 48 3.77 -4.20 -1.25
C ASP A 48 2.57 -3.52 -1.91
N PHE A 49 2.53 -2.21 -1.86
CA PHE A 49 1.42 -1.46 -2.43
C PHE A 49 1.80 -0.02 -2.72
N PHE A 50 0.92 0.67 -3.41
CA PHE A 50 0.99 2.12 -3.43
C PHE A 50 -0.40 2.74 -3.31
N VAL A 51 -0.39 3.94 -2.74
CA VAL A 51 -1.57 4.77 -2.51
C VAL A 51 -1.51 5.92 -3.50
N VAL A 52 -2.64 6.22 -4.11
CA VAL A 52 -2.75 7.37 -5.02
C VAL A 52 -3.66 8.40 -4.37
N THR A 53 -3.20 9.64 -4.28
CA THR A 53 -3.92 10.72 -3.64
C THR A 53 -4.25 11.84 -4.61
N LYS A 54 -5.17 12.71 -4.17
CA LYS A 54 -5.41 14.01 -4.83
C LYS A 54 -4.14 14.87 -4.77
N PRO A 55 -4.00 15.85 -5.68
CA PRO A 55 -2.83 16.72 -5.67
C PRO A 55 -2.64 17.46 -4.34
N GLY A 56 -1.38 17.58 -3.91
CA GLY A 56 -1.01 18.38 -2.76
C GLY A 56 -1.05 17.70 -1.41
N VAL A 57 -1.50 16.42 -1.33
CA VAL A 57 -1.65 15.73 -0.04
C VAL A 57 -0.76 14.50 0.13
N ALA A 58 -0.06 14.05 -0.92
CA ALA A 58 0.74 12.83 -0.85
C ALA A 58 1.82 12.89 0.24
N GLU A 59 2.49 14.02 0.37
CA GLU A 59 3.57 14.14 1.37
C GLU A 59 3.05 14.03 2.80
N SER A 60 1.85 14.51 3.09
CA SER A 60 1.27 14.35 4.42
C SER A 60 1.02 12.87 4.76
N PHE A 61 0.68 12.05 3.76
CA PHE A 61 0.53 10.60 3.93
C PHE A 61 1.87 9.90 4.15
N ARG A 62 2.95 10.44 3.62
CA ARG A 62 4.29 9.91 3.83
C ARG A 62 4.83 10.25 5.22
N LYS A 63 4.45 11.38 5.79
CA LYS A 63 4.93 11.86 7.08
C LYS A 63 4.11 11.36 8.25
N ASP A 64 2.80 11.26 8.10
CA ASP A 64 1.88 10.80 9.14
C ASP A 64 1.29 9.47 8.70
N LEU A 65 1.68 8.38 9.39
CA LEU A 65 1.29 7.02 9.03
C LEU A 65 0.08 6.52 9.84
N SER A 66 -0.68 7.40 10.46
CA SER A 66 -1.87 7.03 11.24
C SER A 66 -2.97 6.35 10.39
N TRP A 67 -2.88 6.43 9.07
CA TRP A 67 -3.78 5.76 8.16
C TRP A 67 -3.46 4.26 7.96
N LEU A 68 -2.32 3.80 8.46
CA LEU A 68 -1.98 2.37 8.39
C LEU A 68 -2.68 1.58 9.50
N PRO A 69 -3.06 0.31 9.24
CA PRO A 69 -3.55 -0.57 10.30
C PRO A 69 -2.51 -0.71 11.40
N ASP A 70 -2.94 -0.75 12.66
CA ASP A 70 -2.07 -0.93 13.82
C ASP A 70 -0.88 0.04 13.86
N SER A 71 -1.11 1.29 13.48
CA SER A 71 -0.03 2.28 13.37
C SER A 71 0.73 2.49 14.68
N GLY A 72 0.10 2.26 15.83
CA GLY A 72 0.78 2.32 17.13
C GLY A 72 1.82 1.23 17.36
N GLN A 73 1.86 0.19 16.52
CA GLN A 73 2.81 -0.92 16.60
C GLN A 73 3.99 -0.76 15.64
N ILE A 74 4.10 0.36 14.95
CA ILE A 74 5.22 0.63 14.04
C ILE A 74 6.48 0.89 14.86
N VAL A 75 7.55 0.16 14.54
CA VAL A 75 8.86 0.28 15.21
C VAL A 75 9.80 1.16 14.40
N LEU A 76 9.83 0.97 13.08
CA LEU A 76 10.69 1.72 12.16
C LEU A 76 9.91 2.05 10.89
N SER A 77 10.16 3.23 10.33
CA SER A 77 9.52 3.63 9.08
C SER A 77 10.48 4.47 8.22
N PRO A 78 11.63 3.90 7.79
CA PRO A 78 12.59 4.65 7.00
C PRO A 78 12.04 5.01 5.63
N ARG A 79 12.34 6.23 5.19
CA ARG A 79 12.02 6.67 3.85
C ARG A 79 13.11 6.20 2.90
N GLU A 80 12.75 5.45 1.86
CA GLU A 80 13.72 4.86 0.94
C GLU A 80 13.93 5.70 -0.32
N THR A 81 12.87 6.34 -0.79
CA THR A 81 12.90 7.20 -1.98
C THR A 81 12.02 8.43 -1.74
N ALA A 82 11.95 9.32 -2.71
CA ALA A 82 11.06 10.50 -2.62
C ALA A 82 9.60 10.10 -2.40
N HIS A 83 9.18 8.94 -2.92
CA HIS A 83 7.79 8.49 -2.86
C HIS A 83 7.58 7.28 -1.95
N GLY A 84 8.63 6.53 -1.64
CA GLY A 84 8.55 5.21 -1.04
C GLY A 84 9.09 5.11 0.37
N LEU A 85 8.42 4.28 1.17
CA LEU A 85 8.78 3.97 2.54
C LEU A 85 8.79 2.46 2.77
N LYS A 86 9.57 2.05 3.76
CA LYS A 86 9.48 0.71 4.32
C LYS A 86 9.01 0.86 5.77
N VAL A 87 8.10 -0.01 6.21
CA VAL A 87 7.56 0.02 7.57
C VAL A 87 7.77 -1.34 8.21
N LEU A 88 8.28 -1.34 9.43
CA LEU A 88 8.45 -2.55 10.24
C LEU A 88 7.57 -2.44 11.48
N TYR A 89 6.70 -3.42 11.67
CA TYR A 89 5.87 -3.56 12.86
C TYR A 89 6.59 -4.37 13.94
N ALA A 90 6.14 -4.19 15.18
CA ALA A 90 6.70 -4.91 16.33
C ALA A 90 6.63 -6.44 16.21
N ASN A 91 5.64 -6.97 15.48
CA ASN A 91 5.50 -8.42 15.25
C ASN A 91 6.37 -8.95 14.09
N GLY A 92 7.16 -8.09 13.46
CA GLY A 92 8.03 -8.47 12.34
C GLY A 92 7.40 -8.30 10.96
N HIS A 93 6.12 -7.92 10.89
CA HIS A 93 5.46 -7.64 9.59
C HIS A 93 6.11 -6.44 8.91
N VAL A 94 6.37 -6.55 7.62
CA VAL A 94 7.02 -5.51 6.84
C VAL A 94 6.09 -5.03 5.74
N LEU A 95 6.04 -3.71 5.57
CA LEU A 95 5.39 -3.07 4.43
C LEU A 95 6.44 -2.38 3.58
N GLU A 96 6.23 -2.40 2.27
CA GLU A 96 6.99 -1.59 1.34
C GLU A 96 5.98 -0.89 0.44
N PHE A 97 5.93 0.43 0.49
CA PHE A 97 4.90 1.16 -0.24
C PHE A 97 5.39 2.51 -0.72
N ALA A 98 4.69 3.02 -1.72
CA ALA A 98 4.85 4.39 -2.19
C ALA A 98 3.53 5.13 -2.10
N VAL A 99 3.60 6.44 -1.97
CA VAL A 99 2.45 7.33 -2.07
C VAL A 99 2.68 8.24 -3.27
N PHE A 100 1.78 8.18 -4.24
CA PHE A 100 1.83 8.99 -5.46
C PHE A 100 0.66 9.96 -5.48
N GLU A 101 0.90 11.15 -6.00
CA GLU A 101 -0.21 12.00 -6.43
C GLU A 101 -0.78 11.46 -7.74
N ASP A 102 -2.00 11.86 -8.06
CA ASP A 102 -2.67 11.43 -9.29
C ASP A 102 -1.78 11.58 -10.53
N SER A 103 -1.10 12.70 -10.66
CA SER A 103 -0.21 12.99 -11.80
C SER A 103 1.05 12.12 -11.83
N GLU A 104 1.37 11.43 -10.74
CA GLU A 104 2.60 10.63 -10.62
C GLU A 104 2.36 9.13 -10.84
N LEU A 105 1.12 8.71 -11.06
CA LEU A 105 0.78 7.28 -11.16
C LEU A 105 1.60 6.56 -12.25
N GLU A 106 1.90 7.21 -13.33
CA GLU A 106 2.66 6.65 -14.45
C GLU A 106 4.08 6.26 -14.07
N MET A 107 4.58 6.74 -12.92
CA MET A 107 5.90 6.35 -12.40
C MET A 107 5.92 4.92 -11.84
N ALA A 108 4.76 4.29 -11.66
CA ALA A 108 4.60 3.02 -10.96
C ALA A 108 4.86 1.83 -11.84
N GLY A 109 5.70 1.61 -12.66
CA GLY A 109 5.90 0.45 -13.56
C GLY A 109 5.92 -0.88 -12.82
N VAL A 110 4.84 -1.64 -12.90
CA VAL A 110 4.71 -2.95 -12.24
C VAL A 110 4.04 -3.95 -13.19
N ASN A 111 4.37 -5.24 -13.01
CA ASN A 111 3.84 -6.32 -13.85
C ASN A 111 2.62 -7.02 -13.25
N SER A 112 2.57 -7.13 -11.93
CA SER A 112 1.47 -7.80 -11.22
C SER A 112 0.87 -6.81 -10.23
N TYR A 113 -0.44 -6.58 -10.33
CA TYR A 113 -1.13 -5.61 -9.47
C TYR A 113 -2.57 -6.01 -9.24
N ALA A 114 -3.16 -5.46 -8.17
CA ALA A 114 -4.59 -5.57 -7.87
C ALA A 114 -5.08 -4.26 -7.29
N VAL A 115 -6.08 -3.65 -7.91
CA VAL A 115 -6.68 -2.40 -7.47
C VAL A 115 -7.85 -2.72 -6.54
N THR A 116 -7.79 -2.27 -5.28
CA THR A 116 -8.85 -2.49 -4.30
C THR A 116 -9.64 -1.23 -3.97
N LEU A 117 -9.11 -0.06 -4.33
CA LEU A 117 -9.80 1.21 -4.19
C LEU A 117 -9.55 2.03 -5.46
N ASP A 118 -10.62 2.45 -6.13
CA ASP A 118 -10.56 3.18 -7.39
C ASP A 118 -11.69 4.21 -7.42
N ARG A 119 -11.35 5.47 -7.20
CA ARG A 119 -12.32 6.57 -7.22
C ARG A 119 -12.28 7.40 -8.49
N THR A 120 -11.34 7.11 -9.39
CA THR A 120 -11.21 7.82 -10.66
C THR A 120 -11.10 6.80 -11.80
N ASN A 121 -9.94 6.68 -12.41
CA ASN A 121 -9.71 5.74 -13.49
C ASN A 121 -8.43 4.93 -13.27
N ILE A 122 -8.17 4.58 -12.00
CA ILE A 122 -6.93 3.89 -11.61
C ILE A 122 -6.80 2.55 -12.33
N THR A 123 -7.86 1.74 -12.34
CA THR A 123 -7.84 0.42 -12.99
C THR A 123 -7.48 0.54 -14.47
N GLU A 124 -8.10 1.48 -15.17
CA GLU A 124 -7.83 1.69 -16.60
C GLU A 124 -6.39 2.16 -16.83
N ARG A 125 -5.89 3.06 -16.00
CA ARG A 125 -4.52 3.57 -16.10
C ARG A 125 -3.51 2.48 -15.82
N MET A 126 -3.75 1.64 -14.82
CA MET A 126 -2.85 0.53 -14.51
C MET A 126 -2.75 -0.47 -15.65
N ALA A 127 -3.83 -0.72 -16.37
CA ALA A 127 -3.81 -1.60 -17.54
C ALA A 127 -2.87 -1.09 -18.66
N VAL A 128 -2.66 0.21 -18.72
CA VAL A 128 -1.74 0.84 -19.70
C VAL A 128 -0.31 0.84 -19.17
N ILE A 129 -0.12 1.08 -17.87
CA ILE A 129 1.19 1.18 -17.24
C ILE A 129 1.89 -0.19 -17.13
N ALA A 130 1.12 -1.20 -16.82
CA ALA A 130 1.65 -2.55 -16.56
C ALA A 130 2.15 -3.26 -17.83
#